data_654235705f7619ae84cc0d6c2b254e27
#
_entry.id   654235705f7619ae84cc0d6c2b254e27
#
_cell.length_a   1.000
_cell.length_b   1.000
_cell.length_c   1.000
_cell.angle_alpha   90.00
_cell.angle_beta   90.00
_cell.angle_gamma   90.00
#
_symmetry.space_group_name_H-M   'P 1'
#
loop_
_entity.id
_entity.type
_entity.pdbx_description
1 polymer ?
#
loop_
_entity_poly.entity_id
_entity_poly.type
_entity_poly.pdbx_seq_one_letter_code
_entity_poly.pdbx_strand_id
1 'polypeptide(L)'
;MRLVYDLHAHSTASDGTLTPAELVVHAAASGVNVLAITDHDTTAGFTEALQAARQNPGFVMVPGIELSVTWNRQTVHIVGLGIDPEHHVLQAGLERIMEFRQWRAEEIGRRLENSGIENAYQHAKAFSNGKLISRTHFARHLVAIGKAKDMRDVFRHYLVAG
;
A
#
# COMPACT_ATOMS: atom_id res chain seq x y z
N MET A 1 18.61 -24.71 -10.71
CA MET A 1 17.77 -23.59 -11.14
C MET A 1 17.99 -22.43 -10.18
N ARG A 2 18.21 -21.19 -10.66
CA ARG A 2 18.43 -20.03 -9.78
C ARG A 2 17.05 -19.52 -9.36
N LEU A 3 16.78 -19.43 -8.04
CA LEU A 3 15.54 -18.85 -7.52
C LEU A 3 15.56 -17.33 -7.67
N VAL A 4 14.46 -16.77 -8.11
CA VAL A 4 14.22 -15.31 -8.20
C VAL A 4 13.29 -14.91 -7.07
N TYR A 5 13.71 -13.92 -6.29
CA TYR A 5 12.99 -13.40 -5.13
C TYR A 5 12.50 -12.00 -5.43
N ASP A 6 11.25 -11.72 -5.08
CA ASP A 6 10.71 -10.37 -4.92
C ASP A 6 10.12 -10.28 -3.50
N LEU A 7 10.82 -9.58 -2.63
CA LEU A 7 10.51 -9.54 -1.19
C LEU A 7 9.92 -8.21 -0.74
N HIS A 8 9.52 -7.34 -1.70
CA HIS A 8 8.92 -6.06 -1.40
C HIS A 8 7.94 -5.65 -2.51
N ALA A 9 6.70 -6.04 -2.36
CA ALA A 9 5.65 -5.75 -3.32
C ALA A 9 4.33 -5.33 -2.63
N HIS A 10 3.59 -4.43 -3.30
CA HIS A 10 2.33 -3.88 -2.78
C HIS A 10 1.15 -4.25 -3.68
N SER A 11 0.04 -4.57 -3.04
CA SER A 11 -1.23 -4.86 -3.70
C SER A 11 -2.25 -3.74 -3.47
N THR A 12 -3.45 -3.92 -4.04
CA THR A 12 -4.59 -3.03 -3.76
C THR A 12 -5.12 -3.15 -2.32
N ALA A 13 -4.57 -4.04 -1.50
CA ALA A 13 -4.85 -4.03 -0.06
C ALA A 13 -4.25 -2.79 0.62
N SER A 14 -3.19 -2.21 0.04
CA SER A 14 -2.65 -0.90 0.45
C SER A 14 -2.70 0.11 -0.70
N ASP A 15 -1.62 0.31 -1.42
CA ASP A 15 -1.52 1.34 -2.45
C ASP A 15 -0.91 0.84 -3.77
N GLY A 16 -0.81 -0.46 -3.95
CA GLY A 16 -0.52 -1.10 -5.22
C GLY A 16 -1.64 -0.91 -6.25
N THR A 17 -1.43 -1.41 -7.45
CA THR A 17 -2.38 -1.31 -8.57
C THR A 17 -3.01 -2.65 -8.96
N LEU A 18 -2.38 -3.74 -8.57
CA LEU A 18 -2.88 -5.10 -8.80
C LEU A 18 -3.53 -5.64 -7.52
N THR A 19 -4.59 -6.41 -7.66
CA THR A 19 -5.12 -7.18 -6.53
C THR A 19 -4.07 -8.16 -6.03
N PRO A 20 -4.16 -8.67 -4.78
CA PRO A 20 -3.22 -9.66 -4.28
C PRO A 20 -3.09 -10.88 -5.21
N ALA A 21 -4.20 -11.35 -5.78
CA ALA A 21 -4.20 -12.48 -6.71
C ALA A 21 -3.52 -12.14 -8.05
N GLU A 22 -3.84 -10.97 -8.64
CA GLU A 22 -3.21 -10.51 -9.89
C GLU A 22 -1.71 -10.30 -9.70
N LEU A 23 -1.28 -9.79 -8.53
CA LEU A 23 0.14 -9.59 -8.22
C LEU A 23 0.90 -10.91 -8.22
N VAL A 24 0.33 -11.98 -7.64
CA VAL A 24 0.91 -13.33 -7.66
C VAL A 24 1.03 -13.85 -9.10
N VAL A 25 -0.04 -13.73 -9.89
CA VAL A 25 -0.03 -14.17 -11.30
C VAL A 25 1.02 -13.41 -12.10
N HIS A 26 1.10 -12.10 -11.92
CA HIS A 26 2.09 -11.24 -12.59
C HIS A 26 3.52 -11.59 -12.20
N ALA A 27 3.79 -11.79 -10.90
CA ALA A 27 5.11 -12.18 -10.41
C ALA A 27 5.54 -13.54 -10.96
N ALA A 28 4.65 -14.54 -10.92
CA ALA A 28 4.92 -15.87 -11.49
C ALA A 28 5.21 -15.81 -12.99
N ALA A 29 4.42 -15.05 -13.76
CA ALA A 29 4.63 -14.85 -15.20
C ALA A 29 5.97 -14.13 -15.50
N SER A 30 6.44 -13.29 -14.55
CA SER A 30 7.73 -12.59 -14.64
C SER A 30 8.93 -13.45 -14.19
N GLY A 31 8.70 -14.72 -13.83
CA GLY A 31 9.75 -15.65 -13.41
C GLY A 31 10.16 -15.55 -11.94
N VAL A 32 9.40 -14.82 -11.11
CA VAL A 32 9.57 -14.81 -9.66
C VAL A 32 9.19 -16.18 -9.10
N ASN A 33 9.98 -16.72 -8.18
CA ASN A 33 9.72 -17.99 -7.51
C ASN A 33 9.27 -17.79 -6.06
N VAL A 34 9.73 -16.71 -5.43
CA VAL A 34 9.44 -16.37 -4.03
C VAL A 34 8.97 -14.93 -3.97
N LEU A 35 7.73 -14.71 -3.53
CA LEU A 35 7.12 -13.37 -3.41
C LEU A 35 6.76 -13.09 -1.96
N ALA A 36 7.10 -11.89 -1.48
CA ALA A 36 6.49 -11.33 -0.28
C ALA A 36 5.53 -10.19 -0.66
N ILE A 37 4.30 -10.23 -0.17
CA ILE A 37 3.42 -9.07 -0.16
C ILE A 37 3.69 -8.31 1.13
N THR A 38 4.09 -7.05 0.98
CA THR A 38 4.47 -6.17 2.08
C THR A 38 3.60 -4.91 2.09
N ASP A 39 2.30 -5.10 1.99
CA ASP A 39 1.35 -4.00 1.99
C ASP A 39 1.53 -3.08 3.20
N HIS A 40 1.36 -1.77 2.98
CA HIS A 40 1.51 -0.77 4.02
C HIS A 40 0.49 -0.94 5.15
N ASP A 41 0.98 -1.22 6.36
CA ASP A 41 0.23 -1.28 7.61
C ASP A 41 -1.00 -2.20 7.58
N THR A 42 -0.96 -3.24 6.75
CA THR A 42 -2.03 -4.24 6.64
C THR A 42 -1.51 -5.58 6.17
N THR A 43 -2.11 -6.65 6.66
CA THR A 43 -1.87 -8.04 6.21
C THR A 43 -3.04 -8.59 5.39
N ALA A 44 -4.07 -7.77 5.12
CA ALA A 44 -5.35 -8.21 4.55
C ALA A 44 -5.22 -8.87 3.15
N GLY A 45 -4.18 -8.51 2.37
CA GLY A 45 -3.94 -9.09 1.04
C GLY A 45 -3.35 -10.50 1.06
N PHE A 46 -2.78 -10.94 2.19
CA PHE A 46 -1.99 -12.18 2.22
C PHE A 46 -2.82 -13.44 1.94
N THR A 47 -4.00 -13.56 2.52
CA THR A 47 -4.86 -14.74 2.34
C THR A 47 -5.27 -14.94 0.88
N GLU A 48 -5.67 -13.88 0.19
CA GLU A 48 -6.02 -13.91 -1.24
C GLU A 48 -4.80 -14.29 -2.08
N ALA A 49 -3.64 -13.68 -1.82
CA ALA A 49 -2.40 -13.99 -2.51
C ALA A 49 -1.97 -15.45 -2.31
N LEU A 50 -2.08 -15.97 -1.08
CA LEU A 50 -1.75 -17.36 -0.77
C LEU A 50 -2.66 -18.35 -1.52
N GLN A 51 -3.95 -18.03 -1.67
CA GLN A 51 -4.87 -18.83 -2.47
C GLN A 51 -4.49 -18.84 -3.96
N ALA A 52 -4.12 -17.69 -4.52
CA ALA A 52 -3.66 -17.59 -5.90
C ALA A 52 -2.33 -18.34 -6.12
N ALA A 53 -1.41 -18.26 -5.16
CA ALA A 53 -0.11 -18.94 -5.23
C ALA A 53 -0.24 -20.47 -5.32
N ARG A 54 -1.27 -21.05 -4.67
CA ARG A 54 -1.54 -22.49 -4.73
C ARG A 54 -1.82 -23.02 -6.15
N GLN A 55 -2.20 -22.14 -7.07
CA GLN A 55 -2.40 -22.49 -8.48
C GLN A 55 -1.08 -22.56 -9.28
N ASN A 56 0.04 -22.17 -8.67
CA ASN A 56 1.35 -22.11 -9.31
C ASN A 56 2.34 -23.06 -8.60
N PRO A 57 2.50 -24.31 -9.07
CA PRO A 57 3.40 -25.27 -8.42
C PRO A 57 4.84 -24.74 -8.31
N GLY A 58 5.41 -24.79 -7.11
CA GLY A 58 6.76 -24.31 -6.83
C GLY A 58 6.87 -22.82 -6.55
N PHE A 59 5.77 -22.06 -6.61
CA PHE A 59 5.74 -20.66 -6.18
C PHE A 59 5.59 -20.56 -4.65
N VAL A 60 6.42 -19.76 -4.02
CA VAL A 60 6.47 -19.63 -2.56
C VAL A 60 6.01 -18.23 -2.13
N MET A 61 5.03 -18.16 -1.23
CA MET A 61 4.61 -16.92 -0.59
C MET A 61 5.28 -16.75 0.75
N VAL A 62 5.84 -15.57 0.98
CA VAL A 62 6.38 -15.13 2.27
C VAL A 62 5.42 -14.11 2.86
N PRO A 63 4.86 -14.35 4.06
CA PRO A 63 4.03 -13.34 4.71
C PRO A 63 4.91 -12.15 5.12
N GLY A 64 4.50 -10.97 4.67
CA GLY A 64 5.23 -9.73 4.90
C GLY A 64 4.31 -8.57 5.24
N ILE A 65 4.93 -7.48 5.66
CA ILE A 65 4.27 -6.20 5.93
C ILE A 65 5.29 -5.07 5.81
N GLU A 66 4.84 -3.89 5.41
CA GLU A 66 5.63 -2.67 5.53
C GLU A 66 4.99 -1.74 6.56
N LEU A 67 5.60 -1.66 7.74
CA LEU A 67 5.11 -0.83 8.85
C LEU A 67 5.59 0.61 8.70
N SER A 68 4.66 1.56 8.76
CA SER A 68 4.96 2.99 8.85
C SER A 68 5.19 3.40 10.28
N VAL A 69 6.41 3.77 10.63
CA VAL A 69 6.78 4.25 11.96
C VAL A 69 7.31 5.68 11.92
N THR A 70 7.21 6.40 13.04
CA THR A 70 7.81 7.72 13.16
C THR A 70 9.10 7.62 13.97
N TRP A 71 10.20 7.99 13.35
CA TRP A 71 11.51 8.09 13.98
C TRP A 71 12.07 9.50 13.78
N ASN A 72 12.42 10.17 14.88
CA ASN A 72 12.97 11.53 14.86
C ASN A 72 12.16 12.51 13.96
N ARG A 73 10.83 12.50 14.10
CA ARG A 73 9.85 13.29 13.31
C ARG A 73 9.80 12.95 11.81
N GLN A 74 10.43 11.87 11.39
CA GLN A 74 10.39 11.40 10.00
C GLN A 74 9.63 10.08 9.93
N THR A 75 8.88 9.88 8.86
CA THR A 75 8.29 8.57 8.57
C THR A 75 9.36 7.65 8.05
N VAL A 76 9.53 6.51 8.70
CA VAL A 76 10.39 5.40 8.27
C VAL A 76 9.50 4.21 7.98
N HIS A 77 9.82 3.47 6.94
CA HIS A 77 9.12 2.24 6.58
C HIS A 77 10.00 1.05 6.95
N ILE A 78 9.43 0.12 7.70
CA ILE A 78 10.13 -1.10 8.16
C ILE A 78 9.45 -2.29 7.52
N VAL A 79 10.19 -3.02 6.69
CA VAL A 79 9.71 -4.26 6.08
C VAL A 79 9.93 -5.41 7.05
N GLY A 80 8.84 -6.07 7.42
CA GLY A 80 8.84 -7.32 8.17
C GLY A 80 8.55 -8.49 7.24
N LEU A 81 9.37 -9.54 7.30
CA LEU A 81 9.20 -10.77 6.52
C LEU A 81 9.09 -11.98 7.44
N GLY A 82 8.35 -13.01 7.01
CA GLY A 82 8.13 -14.21 7.82
C GLY A 82 7.30 -13.95 9.08
N ILE A 83 6.44 -12.93 9.02
CA ILE A 83 5.54 -12.57 10.12
C ILE A 83 4.39 -13.58 10.25
N ASP A 84 3.75 -13.61 11.41
CA ASP A 84 2.42 -14.23 11.57
C ASP A 84 1.35 -13.16 11.28
N PRO A 85 0.65 -13.23 10.13
CA PRO A 85 -0.33 -12.21 9.73
C PRO A 85 -1.51 -12.09 10.69
N GLU A 86 -1.80 -13.13 11.48
CA GLU A 86 -2.93 -13.17 12.42
C GLU A 86 -2.53 -12.93 13.87
N HIS A 87 -1.24 -12.67 14.12
CA HIS A 87 -0.76 -12.47 15.49
C HIS A 87 -1.47 -11.30 16.16
N HIS A 88 -2.14 -11.56 17.29
CA HIS A 88 -3.04 -10.61 17.94
C HIS A 88 -2.39 -9.26 18.31
N VAL A 89 -1.12 -9.28 18.74
CA VAL A 89 -0.40 -8.04 19.07
C VAL A 89 -0.12 -7.22 17.81
N LEU A 90 0.22 -7.88 16.68
CA LEU A 90 0.40 -7.23 15.40
C LEU A 90 -0.93 -6.58 14.96
N GLN A 91 -2.02 -7.33 14.95
CA GLN A 91 -3.33 -6.85 14.52
C GLN A 91 -3.80 -5.66 15.37
N ALA A 92 -3.69 -5.73 16.70
CA ALA A 92 -4.03 -4.60 17.58
C ALA A 92 -3.16 -3.35 17.31
N GLY A 93 -1.89 -3.54 16.92
CA GLY A 93 -1.03 -2.44 16.49
C GLY A 93 -1.48 -1.84 15.16
N LEU A 94 -1.84 -2.67 14.19
CA LEU A 94 -2.31 -2.26 12.87
C LEU A 94 -3.63 -1.49 12.94
N GLU A 95 -4.58 -1.89 13.80
CA GLU A 95 -5.84 -1.17 14.01
C GLU A 95 -5.58 0.30 14.42
N ARG A 96 -4.68 0.54 15.37
CA ARG A 96 -4.31 1.90 15.79
C ARG A 96 -3.66 2.72 14.67
N ILE A 97 -2.83 2.08 13.86
CA ILE A 97 -2.21 2.73 12.69
C ILE A 97 -3.29 3.07 11.65
N MET A 98 -4.27 2.18 11.45
CA MET A 98 -5.37 2.40 10.52
C MET A 98 -6.24 3.59 10.93
N GLU A 99 -6.58 3.74 12.21
CA GLU A 99 -7.30 4.89 12.75
C GLU A 99 -6.54 6.19 12.46
N PHE A 100 -5.23 6.22 12.72
CA PHE A 100 -4.39 7.38 12.42
C PHE A 100 -4.33 7.67 10.91
N ARG A 101 -4.22 6.64 10.06
CA ARG A 101 -4.22 6.80 8.60
C ARG A 101 -5.53 7.36 8.09
N GLN A 102 -6.66 6.92 8.64
CA GLN A 102 -7.97 7.44 8.31
C GLN A 102 -8.05 8.95 8.63
N TRP A 103 -7.74 9.32 9.86
CA TRP A 103 -7.68 10.72 10.26
C TRP A 103 -6.75 11.56 9.35
N ARG A 104 -5.56 11.05 9.05
CA ARG A 104 -4.60 11.74 8.19
C ARG A 104 -5.13 11.92 6.76
N ALA A 105 -5.83 10.92 6.22
CA ALA A 105 -6.41 11.00 4.89
C ALA A 105 -7.50 12.09 4.83
N GLU A 106 -8.36 12.17 5.82
CA GLU A 106 -9.38 13.22 5.94
C GLU A 106 -8.73 14.62 6.03
N GLU A 107 -7.68 14.75 6.82
CA GLU A 107 -6.96 16.02 6.95
C GLU A 107 -6.25 16.43 5.65
N ILE A 108 -5.66 15.49 4.91
CA ILE A 108 -5.10 15.77 3.58
C ILE A 108 -6.21 16.23 2.63
N GLY A 109 -7.36 15.54 2.61
CA GLY A 109 -8.51 15.93 1.81
C GLY A 109 -8.94 17.37 2.10
N ARG A 110 -9.13 17.71 3.36
CA ARG A 110 -9.51 19.05 3.81
C ARG A 110 -8.50 20.13 3.38
N ARG A 111 -7.20 19.86 3.50
CA ARG A 111 -6.14 20.81 3.06
C ARG A 111 -6.16 21.01 1.54
N LEU A 112 -6.35 19.95 0.76
CA LEU A 112 -6.46 20.04 -0.69
C LEU A 112 -7.71 20.80 -1.12
N GLU A 113 -8.85 20.60 -0.46
CA GLU A 113 -10.09 21.34 -0.69
C GLU A 113 -9.91 22.83 -0.41
N ASN A 114 -9.25 23.20 0.68
CA ASN A 114 -8.89 24.59 0.99
C ASN A 114 -7.96 25.22 -0.07
N SER A 115 -7.24 24.39 -0.84
CA SER A 115 -6.38 24.80 -1.96
C SER A 115 -7.10 24.77 -3.31
N GLY A 116 -8.44 24.61 -3.33
CA GLY A 116 -9.26 24.61 -4.53
C GLY A 116 -9.30 23.28 -5.29
N ILE A 117 -9.03 22.16 -4.62
CA ILE A 117 -9.17 20.81 -5.18
C ILE A 117 -10.39 20.16 -4.55
N GLU A 118 -11.55 20.37 -5.17
CA GLU A 118 -12.83 19.90 -4.65
C GLU A 118 -12.92 18.38 -4.51
N ASN A 119 -13.58 17.91 -3.46
CA ASN A 119 -13.84 16.50 -3.19
C ASN A 119 -12.59 15.61 -3.18
N ALA A 120 -11.43 16.16 -2.82
CA ALA A 120 -10.14 15.48 -2.89
C ALA A 120 -10.13 14.14 -2.12
N TYR A 121 -10.72 14.11 -0.92
CA TYR A 121 -10.84 12.89 -0.13
C TYR A 121 -11.67 11.81 -0.84
N GLN A 122 -12.84 12.17 -1.38
CA GLN A 122 -13.74 11.23 -2.03
C GLN A 122 -13.12 10.63 -3.30
N HIS A 123 -12.42 11.45 -4.06
CA HIS A 123 -11.70 10.98 -5.24
C HIS A 123 -10.52 10.07 -4.88
N ALA A 124 -9.73 10.42 -3.86
CA ALA A 124 -8.66 9.54 -3.37
C ALA A 124 -9.21 8.20 -2.87
N LYS A 125 -10.37 8.21 -2.19
CA LYS A 125 -11.07 7.01 -1.76
C LYS A 125 -11.49 6.11 -2.92
N ALA A 126 -11.93 6.67 -4.03
CA ALA A 126 -12.26 5.91 -5.24
C ALA A 126 -11.03 5.17 -5.81
N PHE A 127 -9.85 5.80 -5.77
CA PHE A 127 -8.60 5.15 -6.17
C PHE A 127 -8.11 4.05 -5.22
N SER A 128 -8.56 4.06 -3.96
CA SER A 128 -8.18 3.07 -2.94
C SER A 128 -9.12 1.85 -2.90
N ASN A 129 -10.11 1.78 -3.78
CA ASN A 129 -11.19 0.78 -3.72
C ASN A 129 -11.91 0.74 -2.35
N GLY A 130 -11.91 1.87 -1.64
CA GLY A 130 -12.60 2.02 -0.35
C GLY A 130 -11.87 1.41 0.85
N LYS A 131 -10.67 0.88 0.65
CA LYS A 131 -9.83 0.30 1.72
C LYS A 131 -8.93 1.37 2.36
N LEU A 132 -7.63 1.12 2.40
CA LEU A 132 -6.65 2.05 2.94
C LEU A 132 -6.44 3.26 2.01
N ILE A 133 -6.68 4.48 2.49
CA ILE A 133 -6.39 5.70 1.73
C ILE A 133 -5.00 6.21 2.10
N SER A 134 -4.09 6.20 1.13
CA SER A 134 -2.71 6.68 1.27
C SER A 134 -2.47 7.98 0.50
N ARG A 135 -1.33 8.63 0.73
CA ARG A 135 -0.88 9.78 -0.07
C ARG A 135 -0.77 9.45 -1.55
N THR A 136 -0.45 8.21 -1.89
CA THR A 136 -0.38 7.72 -3.27
C THR A 136 -1.72 7.84 -3.99
N HIS A 137 -2.85 7.59 -3.32
CA HIS A 137 -4.18 7.72 -3.91
C HIS A 137 -4.53 9.19 -4.21
N PHE A 138 -4.21 10.12 -3.30
CA PHE A 138 -4.31 11.55 -3.59
C PHE A 138 -3.42 11.97 -4.75
N ALA A 139 -2.19 11.46 -4.79
CA ALA A 139 -1.27 11.77 -5.88
C ALA A 139 -1.79 11.28 -7.23
N ARG A 140 -2.33 10.06 -7.31
CA ARG A 140 -2.99 9.55 -8.52
C ARG A 140 -4.14 10.46 -8.96
N HIS A 141 -4.99 10.89 -8.02
CA HIS A 141 -6.07 11.82 -8.32
C HIS A 141 -5.54 13.14 -8.91
N LEU A 142 -4.56 13.77 -8.27
CA LEU A 142 -4.00 15.05 -8.71
C LEU A 142 -3.35 14.98 -10.09
N VAL A 143 -2.69 13.87 -10.42
CA VAL A 143 -2.16 13.61 -11.76
C VAL A 143 -3.31 13.42 -12.75
N ALA A 144 -4.34 12.64 -12.40
CA ALA A 144 -5.48 12.36 -13.27
C ALA A 144 -6.26 13.62 -13.65
N ILE A 145 -6.38 14.61 -12.76
CA ILE A 145 -7.04 15.90 -13.04
C ILE A 145 -6.09 16.97 -13.60
N GLY A 146 -4.84 16.62 -13.93
CA GLY A 146 -3.87 17.51 -14.55
C GLY A 146 -3.30 18.60 -13.63
N LYS A 147 -3.45 18.48 -12.31
CA LYS A 147 -2.86 19.41 -11.33
C LYS A 147 -1.36 19.24 -11.17
N ALA A 148 -0.82 18.09 -11.54
CA ALA A 148 0.60 17.80 -11.55
C ALA A 148 0.93 16.90 -12.75
N LYS A 149 2.18 16.96 -13.22
CA LYS A 149 2.62 16.20 -14.39
C LYS A 149 2.87 14.72 -14.09
N ASP A 150 3.27 14.42 -12.86
CA ASP A 150 3.59 13.06 -12.39
C ASP A 150 3.48 12.96 -10.85
N MET A 151 3.60 11.75 -10.32
CA MET A 151 3.53 11.46 -8.89
C MET A 151 4.60 12.22 -8.10
N ARG A 152 5.82 12.33 -8.61
CA ARG A 152 6.94 13.02 -7.95
C ARG A 152 6.63 14.51 -7.78
N ASP A 153 6.01 15.11 -8.79
CA ASP A 153 5.57 16.50 -8.79
C ASP A 153 4.53 16.75 -7.69
N VAL A 154 3.56 15.83 -7.55
CA VAL A 154 2.56 15.89 -6.47
C VAL A 154 3.22 15.83 -5.09
N PHE A 155 4.10 14.86 -4.87
CA PHE A 155 4.77 14.73 -3.57
C PHE A 155 5.65 15.93 -3.22
N ARG A 156 6.18 16.64 -4.21
CA ARG A 156 7.00 17.82 -4.01
C ARG A 156 6.18 19.07 -3.67
N HIS A 157 5.00 19.24 -4.27
CA HIS A 157 4.27 20.52 -4.22
C HIS A 157 2.97 20.47 -3.41
N TYR A 158 2.33 19.31 -3.30
CA TYR A 158 1.01 19.18 -2.67
C TYR A 158 1.02 18.32 -1.40
N LEU A 159 1.88 17.31 -1.34
CA LEU A 159 1.90 16.32 -0.27
C LEU A 159 3.20 16.36 0.57
N VAL A 160 3.87 17.49 0.58
CA VAL A 160 5.05 17.71 1.43
C VAL A 160 4.66 17.45 2.89
N ALA A 161 5.48 16.68 3.59
CA ALA A 161 5.31 16.48 5.03
C ALA A 161 5.51 17.84 5.73
N GLY A 162 4.43 18.40 6.25
CA GLY A 162 4.43 19.53 7.15
C GLY A 162 4.63 19.07 8.58
#